data_6062d5e01bb0f92693fe7d92d2c6ebd4
#
_entry.id   6062d5e01bb0f92693fe7d92d2c6ebd4
#
_cell.length_a   1.000
_cell.length_b   1.000
_cell.length_c   1.000
_cell.angle_alpha   90.00
_cell.angle_beta   90.00
_cell.angle_gamma   90.00
#
_symmetry.space_group_name_H-M   'P 1'
#
loop_
_entity.id
_entity.type
_entity.pdbx_description
1 polymer ?
#
loop_
_entity_poly.entity_id
_entity_poly.type
_entity_poly.pdbx_seq_one_letter_code
_entity_poly.pdbx_strand_id
1 'polypeptide(L)'
;AFYAFQNKIRWQPTAGVKTSVRNEQDKIEEIRISDFNETVWRQQMKERLEKHPVNIERKPCTYCKDYRLGYWVTWNGEMRFCSFMDKPNIPVLEKGFKEAWKQLIEYEESLRWPEECYVCEANRICFKCAGTLNAECGNPERTSKQFCEKYKNVLR
;
A
#
# COMPACT_ATOMS: atom_id res chain seq x y z
N ALA A 1 -6.59 13.33 -19.49
CA ALA A 1 -5.30 14.03 -19.66
C ALA A 1 -5.47 15.38 -20.36
N PHE A 2 -5.98 15.40 -21.58
CA PHE A 2 -6.12 16.65 -22.38
C PHE A 2 -6.98 17.72 -21.68
N TYR A 3 -8.13 17.36 -21.15
CA TYR A 3 -8.99 18.28 -20.38
C TYR A 3 -8.28 18.86 -19.15
N ALA A 4 -7.57 18.02 -18.40
CA ALA A 4 -6.81 18.45 -17.23
C ALA A 4 -5.70 19.45 -17.60
N PHE A 5 -5.00 19.19 -18.69
CA PHE A 5 -3.98 20.10 -19.21
C PHE A 5 -4.53 21.46 -19.61
N GLN A 6 -5.63 21.49 -20.39
CA GLN A 6 -6.29 22.73 -20.80
C GLN A 6 -6.77 23.58 -19.63
N ASN A 7 -7.24 22.94 -18.55
CA ASN A 7 -7.79 23.62 -17.38
C ASN A 7 -6.76 23.80 -16.25
N LYS A 8 -5.48 23.54 -16.50
CA LYS A 8 -4.41 23.62 -15.49
C LYS A 8 -4.66 22.76 -14.23
N ILE A 9 -5.42 21.70 -14.40
CA ILE A 9 -5.71 20.74 -13.32
C ILE A 9 -4.50 19.80 -13.18
N ARG A 10 -3.96 19.69 -12.00
CA ARG A 10 -2.89 18.72 -11.71
C ARG A 10 -3.44 17.31 -11.89
N TRP A 11 -2.97 16.63 -12.91
CA TRP A 11 -3.33 15.26 -13.22
C TRP A 11 -2.17 14.33 -12.87
N GLN A 12 -2.46 13.31 -12.09
CA GLN A 12 -1.47 12.32 -11.73
C GLN A 12 -2.03 10.93 -12.07
N PRO A 13 -1.51 10.28 -13.12
CA PRO A 13 -1.95 8.93 -13.45
C PRO A 13 -1.47 7.95 -12.37
N THR A 14 -2.33 7.03 -12.01
CA THR A 14 -1.95 5.88 -11.19
C THR A 14 -1.97 4.63 -12.07
N ALA A 15 -0.86 3.91 -12.11
CA ALA A 15 -0.74 2.68 -12.90
C ALA A 15 -1.27 1.44 -12.16
N GLY A 16 -1.78 1.58 -10.94
CA GLY A 16 -2.21 0.46 -10.13
C GLY A 16 -3.68 0.52 -9.75
N VAL A 17 -4.45 -0.45 -10.17
CA VAL A 17 -5.76 -0.74 -9.59
C VAL A 17 -5.53 -1.64 -8.38
N LYS A 18 -5.99 -1.21 -7.21
CA LYS A 18 -5.91 -1.98 -5.97
C LYS A 18 -7.23 -2.69 -5.71
N THR A 19 -7.15 -3.84 -5.07
CA THR A 19 -8.33 -4.57 -4.62
C THR A 19 -9.19 -3.70 -3.70
N SER A 20 -10.49 -3.84 -3.85
CA SER A 20 -11.43 -3.24 -2.92
C SER A 20 -11.35 -3.94 -1.57
N VAL A 21 -11.43 -3.17 -0.48
CA VAL A 21 -11.52 -3.71 0.89
C VAL A 21 -12.78 -4.58 1.10
N ARG A 22 -13.72 -4.51 0.16
CA ARG A 22 -15.00 -5.22 0.21
C ARG A 22 -14.99 -6.60 -0.47
N ASN A 23 -13.82 -7.19 -0.68
CA ASN A 23 -13.66 -8.55 -1.21
C ASN A 23 -14.19 -8.80 -2.63
N GLU A 24 -14.28 -7.81 -3.48
CA GLU A 24 -14.56 -8.00 -4.90
C GLU A 24 -13.27 -8.33 -5.67
N GLN A 25 -12.55 -9.34 -5.22
CA GLN A 25 -11.26 -9.73 -5.81
C GLN A 25 -11.38 -10.26 -7.23
N ASP A 26 -12.52 -10.84 -7.57
CA ASP A 26 -12.70 -11.62 -8.79
C ASP A 26 -12.62 -10.80 -10.08
N LYS A 27 -12.81 -9.48 -10.02
CA LYS A 27 -12.82 -8.61 -11.20
C LYS A 27 -11.58 -7.74 -11.39
N ILE A 28 -10.62 -7.80 -10.48
CA ILE A 28 -9.47 -6.90 -10.51
C ILE A 28 -8.56 -7.18 -11.68
N GLU A 29 -8.36 -8.45 -12.01
CA GLU A 29 -7.52 -8.84 -13.14
C GLU A 29 -8.12 -8.40 -14.48
N GLU A 30 -9.45 -8.32 -14.57
CA GLU A 30 -10.15 -7.83 -15.76
C GLU A 30 -9.99 -6.32 -15.97
N ILE A 31 -9.79 -5.56 -14.87
CA ILE A 31 -9.67 -4.10 -14.90
C ILE A 31 -8.21 -3.64 -14.84
N ARG A 32 -7.28 -4.51 -14.53
CA ARG A 32 -5.84 -4.19 -14.58
C ARG A 32 -5.41 -4.02 -16.01
N ILE A 33 -4.90 -2.84 -16.29
CA ILE A 33 -4.50 -2.44 -17.63
C ILE A 33 -3.29 -3.26 -18.08
N SER A 34 -3.41 -3.87 -19.27
CA SER A 34 -2.41 -4.71 -19.92
C SER A 34 -1.16 -3.96 -20.43
N ASP A 35 -0.19 -4.67 -20.80
CA ASP A 35 1.11 -4.47 -21.51
C ASP A 35 1.63 -3.04 -21.81
N PHE A 36 0.86 -2.12 -22.33
CA PHE A 36 1.34 -0.76 -22.65
C PHE A 36 1.77 0.00 -21.40
N ASN A 37 1.04 -0.14 -20.30
CA ASN A 37 1.38 0.52 -19.06
C ASN A 37 2.50 -0.16 -18.30
N GLU A 38 2.82 -1.41 -18.62
CA GLU A 38 3.96 -2.10 -18.05
C GLU A 38 5.27 -1.41 -18.44
N THR A 39 5.43 -1.01 -19.70
CA THR A 39 6.64 -0.33 -20.18
C THR A 39 6.81 1.05 -19.52
N VAL A 40 5.74 1.84 -19.48
CA VAL A 40 5.76 3.17 -18.82
C VAL A 40 6.03 3.02 -17.32
N TRP A 41 5.40 2.04 -16.68
CA TRP A 41 5.60 1.77 -15.27
C TRP A 41 7.03 1.28 -14.97
N ARG A 42 7.60 0.41 -15.81
CA ARG A 42 9.02 -0.03 -15.69
C ARG A 42 9.97 1.15 -15.78
N GLN A 43 9.76 2.03 -16.72
CA GLN A 43 10.59 3.23 -16.88
C GLN A 43 10.50 4.14 -15.64
N GLN A 44 9.30 4.41 -15.16
CA GLN A 44 9.09 5.20 -13.95
C GLN A 44 9.72 4.56 -12.70
N MET A 45 9.68 3.23 -12.60
CA MET A 45 10.32 2.50 -11.50
C MET A 45 11.84 2.58 -11.56
N LYS A 46 12.46 2.47 -12.74
CA LYS A 46 13.90 2.66 -12.91
C LYS A 46 14.35 4.06 -12.50
N GLU A 47 13.67 5.08 -12.98
CA GLU A 47 13.96 6.49 -12.63
C GLU A 47 13.81 6.74 -11.12
N ARG A 48 12.85 6.09 -10.50
CA ARG A 48 12.65 6.21 -9.06
C ARG A 48 13.75 5.51 -8.25
N LEU A 49 14.21 4.33 -8.70
CA LEU A 49 15.33 3.62 -8.09
C LEU A 49 16.59 4.48 -8.00
N GLU A 50 16.87 5.19 -9.09
CA GLU A 50 18.02 6.05 -9.18
C GLU A 50 17.92 7.25 -8.23
N LYS A 51 16.71 7.79 -8.07
CA LYS A 51 16.47 8.99 -7.25
C LYS A 51 16.23 8.71 -5.77
N HIS A 52 15.67 7.55 -5.43
CA HIS A 52 15.22 7.23 -4.08
C HIS A 52 15.52 5.78 -3.72
N PRO A 53 16.73 5.46 -3.27
CA PRO A 53 17.03 4.12 -2.76
C PRO A 53 16.12 3.82 -1.56
N VAL A 54 15.39 2.72 -1.64
CA VAL A 54 14.47 2.32 -0.57
C VAL A 54 15.27 1.83 0.63
N ASN A 55 15.01 2.40 1.79
CA ASN A 55 15.55 1.89 3.04
C ASN A 55 14.85 0.57 3.43
N ILE A 56 15.60 -0.51 3.39
CA ILE A 56 15.15 -1.88 3.65
C ILE A 56 14.74 -2.08 5.14
N GLU A 57 15.27 -1.28 6.02
CA GLU A 57 15.02 -1.37 7.47
C GLU A 57 13.65 -0.83 7.90
N ARG A 58 12.94 -0.16 7.01
CA ARG A 58 11.63 0.42 7.34
C ARG A 58 10.59 -0.67 7.64
N LYS A 59 9.89 -0.50 8.74
CA LYS A 59 8.72 -1.32 9.09
C LYS A 59 7.56 -1.05 8.12
N PRO A 60 6.57 -1.98 8.03
CA PRO A 60 5.45 -1.86 7.08
C PRO A 60 4.66 -0.55 7.12
N CYS A 61 4.55 0.06 8.28
CA CYS A 61 3.77 1.28 8.49
C CYS A 61 4.61 2.54 8.72
N THR A 62 5.94 2.47 8.61
CA THR A 62 6.83 3.61 8.92
C THR A 62 6.45 4.86 8.14
N TYR A 63 6.10 4.72 6.85
CA TYR A 63 5.70 5.85 6.04
C TYR A 63 4.46 6.56 6.59
N CYS A 64 3.44 5.82 6.97
CA CYS A 64 2.20 6.39 7.52
C CYS A 64 2.45 7.01 8.89
N LYS A 65 3.28 6.40 9.72
CA LYS A 65 3.67 6.89 11.03
C LYS A 65 4.46 8.20 10.94
N ASP A 66 5.50 8.25 10.11
CA ASP A 66 6.38 9.40 9.98
C ASP A 66 5.66 10.62 9.43
N TYR A 67 4.77 10.43 8.48
CA TYR A 67 3.97 11.51 7.89
C TYR A 67 2.64 11.75 8.61
N ARG A 68 2.30 10.94 9.62
CA ARG A 68 1.06 11.03 10.39
C ARG A 68 -0.16 11.21 9.49
N LEU A 69 -0.26 10.36 8.46
CA LEU A 69 -1.25 10.50 7.41
C LEU A 69 -2.70 10.25 7.87
N GLY A 70 -2.88 10.04 9.15
CA GLY A 70 -4.19 9.99 9.74
C GLY A 70 -4.60 8.61 10.25
N TYR A 71 -5.85 8.55 10.54
CA TYR A 71 -6.58 7.37 10.98
C TYR A 71 -7.98 7.42 10.37
N TRP A 72 -8.66 6.30 10.41
CA TRP A 72 -10.03 6.19 9.96
C TRP A 72 -10.90 5.77 11.14
N VAL A 73 -12.04 6.41 11.29
CA VAL A 73 -13.10 5.93 12.18
C VAL A 73 -14.23 5.46 11.28
N THR A 74 -14.59 4.21 11.40
CA THR A 74 -15.67 3.61 10.63
C THR A 74 -17.02 4.05 11.19
N TRP A 75 -18.09 3.83 10.43
CA TRP A 75 -19.44 4.21 10.82
C TRP A 75 -19.93 3.52 12.12
N ASN A 76 -19.36 2.36 12.47
CA ASN A 76 -19.63 1.63 13.70
C ASN A 76 -18.67 2.00 14.86
N GLY A 77 -17.88 3.06 14.72
CA GLY A 77 -17.01 3.57 15.77
C GLY A 77 -15.73 2.78 15.99
N GLU A 78 -15.24 2.07 14.99
CA GLU A 78 -13.94 1.39 15.03
C GLU A 78 -12.84 2.25 14.43
N MET A 79 -11.73 2.39 15.13
CA MET A 79 -10.55 3.10 14.64
C MET A 79 -9.61 2.16 13.90
N ARG A 80 -9.15 2.62 12.73
CA ARG A 80 -8.17 1.96 11.86
C ARG A 80 -7.15 2.98 11.35
N PHE A 81 -5.96 2.57 11.00
CA PHE A 81 -4.98 3.53 10.45
C PHE A 81 -4.99 3.60 8.92
N CYS A 82 -5.59 2.66 8.22
CA CYS A 82 -5.62 2.61 6.77
C CYS A 82 -6.94 2.06 6.23
N SER A 83 -7.48 2.70 5.19
CA SER A 83 -8.69 2.23 4.51
C SER A 83 -8.52 0.91 3.75
N PHE A 84 -7.27 0.49 3.51
CA PHE A 84 -6.94 -0.81 2.90
C PHE A 84 -6.72 -1.92 3.93
N MET A 85 -6.93 -1.62 5.22
CA MET A 85 -6.79 -2.59 6.31
C MET A 85 -8.16 -2.89 6.89
N ASP A 86 -8.43 -4.16 7.14
CA ASP A 86 -9.61 -4.62 7.87
C ASP A 86 -9.36 -4.70 9.38
N LYS A 87 -8.11 -4.63 9.79
CA LYS A 87 -7.66 -4.61 11.19
C LYS A 87 -6.62 -3.49 11.40
N PRO A 88 -6.42 -3.05 12.65
CA PRO A 88 -7.17 -3.39 13.86
C PRO A 88 -8.56 -2.72 13.84
N ASN A 89 -9.50 -3.31 14.56
CA ASN A 89 -10.83 -2.75 14.80
C ASN A 89 -10.91 -2.29 16.25
N ILE A 90 -10.45 -1.08 16.53
CA ILE A 90 -10.36 -0.57 17.90
C ILE A 90 -11.60 0.25 18.22
N PRO A 91 -12.43 -0.15 19.19
CA PRO A 91 -13.69 0.55 19.50
C PRO A 91 -13.42 1.89 20.19
N VAL A 92 -13.30 2.95 19.38
CA VAL A 92 -12.95 4.29 19.86
C VAL A 92 -14.02 4.93 20.73
N LEU A 93 -15.29 4.58 20.51
CA LEU A 93 -16.41 5.10 21.30
C LEU A 93 -16.41 4.55 22.74
N GLU A 94 -15.92 3.35 22.93
CA GLU A 94 -15.85 2.70 24.25
C GLU A 94 -14.58 3.08 25.01
N LYS A 95 -13.43 3.06 24.30
CA LYS A 95 -12.11 3.26 24.91
C LYS A 95 -11.69 4.72 24.99
N GLY A 96 -12.33 5.57 24.23
CA GLY A 96 -11.90 6.94 24.01
C GLY A 96 -10.73 7.05 23.05
N PHE A 97 -10.57 8.23 22.44
CA PHE A 97 -9.61 8.47 21.38
C PHE A 97 -8.15 8.19 21.80
N LYS A 98 -7.75 8.64 22.99
CA LYS A 98 -6.36 8.51 23.45
C LYS A 98 -5.91 7.04 23.57
N GLU A 99 -6.76 6.21 24.16
CA GLU A 99 -6.44 4.79 24.33
C GLU A 99 -6.52 4.04 22.99
N ALA A 100 -7.53 4.34 22.17
CA ALA A 100 -7.64 3.79 20.84
C ALA A 100 -6.42 4.13 19.96
N TRP A 101 -5.95 5.38 20.03
CA TRP A 101 -4.75 5.82 19.33
C TRP A 101 -3.49 5.07 19.78
N LYS A 102 -3.32 4.87 21.10
CA LYS A 102 -2.21 4.10 21.65
C LYS A 102 -2.20 2.67 21.09
N GLN A 103 -3.34 1.99 21.16
CA GLN A 103 -3.48 0.63 20.62
C GLN A 103 -3.24 0.56 19.11
N LEU A 104 -3.64 1.60 18.37
CA LEU A 104 -3.39 1.71 16.95
C LEU A 104 -1.88 1.75 16.66
N ILE A 105 -1.12 2.55 17.40
CA ILE A 105 0.34 2.65 17.27
C ILE A 105 1.04 1.34 17.66
N GLU A 106 0.61 0.71 18.74
CA GLU A 106 1.14 -0.59 19.18
C GLU A 106 0.95 -1.67 18.09
N TYR A 107 -0.22 -1.71 17.47
CA TYR A 107 -0.48 -2.60 16.34
C TYR A 107 0.42 -2.29 15.15
N GLU A 108 0.55 -1.04 14.78
CA GLU A 108 1.42 -0.58 13.69
C GLU A 108 2.87 -1.01 13.91
N GLU A 109 3.36 -0.87 15.12
CA GLU A 109 4.72 -1.26 15.51
C GLU A 109 4.94 -2.77 15.59
N SER A 110 3.89 -3.54 15.78
CA SER A 110 3.95 -5.00 15.80
C SER A 110 4.14 -5.63 14.42
N LEU A 111 3.68 -4.96 13.36
CA LEU A 111 3.73 -5.49 12.00
C LEU A 111 5.16 -5.70 11.50
N ARG A 112 5.36 -6.79 10.76
CA ARG A 112 6.65 -7.17 10.16
C ARG A 112 6.49 -7.41 8.67
N TRP A 113 7.56 -7.18 7.92
CA TRP A 113 7.60 -7.63 6.53
C TRP A 113 7.63 -9.14 6.46
N PRO A 114 7.01 -9.75 5.41
CA PRO A 114 7.24 -11.16 5.10
C PRO A 114 8.73 -11.46 5.00
N GLU A 115 9.17 -12.62 5.50
CA GLU A 115 10.59 -12.98 5.55
C GLU A 115 11.27 -12.91 4.18
N GLU A 116 10.59 -13.36 3.15
CA GLU A 116 11.07 -13.31 1.77
C GLU A 116 11.36 -11.88 1.27
N CYS A 117 10.77 -10.85 1.88
CA CYS A 117 11.02 -9.47 1.50
C CYS A 117 12.41 -8.97 1.92
N TYR A 118 12.98 -9.51 2.98
CA TYR A 118 14.29 -9.07 3.47
C TYR A 118 15.45 -9.45 2.54
N VAL A 119 15.30 -10.54 1.79
CA VAL A 119 16.30 -11.03 0.84
C VAL A 119 15.92 -10.79 -0.62
N CYS A 120 14.80 -10.10 -0.87
CA CYS A 120 14.29 -9.86 -2.21
C CYS A 120 15.05 -8.75 -2.93
N GLU A 121 15.61 -9.05 -4.10
CA GLU A 121 16.30 -8.06 -4.94
C GLU A 121 15.38 -6.88 -5.34
N ALA A 122 14.09 -7.15 -5.57
CA ALA A 122 13.11 -6.12 -5.91
C ALA A 122 12.69 -5.26 -4.70
N ASN A 123 13.19 -5.53 -3.50
CA ASN A 123 12.82 -4.78 -2.30
C ASN A 123 13.08 -3.26 -2.45
N ARG A 124 14.13 -2.89 -3.18
CA ARG A 124 14.51 -1.48 -3.42
C ARG A 124 13.47 -0.69 -4.23
N ILE A 125 12.68 -1.39 -5.07
CA ILE A 125 11.69 -0.77 -5.95
C ILE A 125 10.27 -1.09 -5.58
N CYS A 126 10.08 -2.04 -4.66
CA CYS A 126 8.78 -2.54 -4.33
C CYS A 126 7.98 -1.53 -3.48
N PHE A 127 6.85 -1.11 -4.00
CA PHE A 127 5.89 -0.24 -3.32
C PHE A 127 4.96 -1.02 -2.39
N LYS A 128 5.57 -1.80 -1.51
CA LYS A 128 4.79 -2.46 -0.49
C LYS A 128 4.55 -1.55 0.71
N CYS A 129 3.39 -1.68 1.30
CA CYS A 129 3.06 -1.21 2.64
C CYS A 129 2.03 -2.19 3.23
N ALA A 130 1.80 -2.12 4.54
CA ALA A 130 0.84 -3.00 5.20
C ALA A 130 -0.54 -3.00 4.52
N GLY A 131 -1.07 -1.80 4.21
CA GLY A 131 -2.36 -1.66 3.53
C GLY A 131 -2.37 -2.28 2.13
N THR A 132 -1.31 -2.11 1.34
CA THR A 132 -1.23 -2.72 0.01
C THR A 132 -1.18 -4.24 0.10
N LEU A 133 -0.37 -4.79 1.01
CA LEU A 133 -0.30 -6.25 1.20
C LEU A 133 -1.63 -6.82 1.71
N ASN A 134 -2.28 -6.13 2.65
CA ASN A 134 -3.60 -6.55 3.11
C ASN A 134 -4.63 -6.58 1.98
N ALA A 135 -4.67 -5.54 1.15
CA ALA A 135 -5.58 -5.47 0.02
C ALA A 135 -5.30 -6.55 -1.04
N GLU A 136 -4.05 -6.89 -1.31
CA GLU A 136 -3.65 -7.87 -2.33
C GLU A 136 -3.67 -9.32 -1.83
N CYS A 137 -3.41 -9.53 -0.54
CA CYS A 137 -3.16 -10.88 0.01
C CYS A 137 -4.09 -11.23 1.19
N GLY A 138 -4.97 -10.32 1.60
CA GLY A 138 -5.80 -10.48 2.80
C GLY A 138 -5.01 -10.48 4.12
N ASN A 139 -3.72 -10.12 4.09
CA ASN A 139 -2.86 -10.11 5.25
C ASN A 139 -1.71 -9.12 5.05
N PRO A 140 -1.48 -8.16 5.99
CA PRO A 140 -0.43 -7.14 5.88
C PRO A 140 1.00 -7.68 5.95
N GLU A 141 1.18 -8.92 6.39
CA GLU A 141 2.46 -9.60 6.57
C GLU A 141 2.68 -10.76 5.59
N ARG A 142 1.93 -10.80 4.48
CA ARG A 142 2.07 -11.79 3.42
C ARG A 142 2.21 -11.12 2.06
N THR A 143 2.88 -11.82 1.14
CA THR A 143 2.95 -11.46 -0.27
C THR A 143 2.28 -12.53 -1.13
N SER A 144 1.89 -12.16 -2.35
CA SER A 144 1.50 -13.10 -3.38
C SER A 144 2.55 -13.15 -4.49
N LYS A 145 2.64 -14.30 -5.17
CA LYS A 145 3.52 -14.44 -6.33
C LYS A 145 3.26 -13.36 -7.37
N GLN A 146 2.01 -13.13 -7.68
CA GLN A 146 1.56 -12.14 -8.65
C GLN A 146 1.97 -10.70 -8.27
N PHE A 147 1.78 -10.32 -7.00
CA PHE A 147 2.24 -9.03 -6.50
C PHE A 147 3.76 -8.88 -6.64
N CYS A 148 4.52 -9.92 -6.29
CA CYS A 148 5.98 -9.90 -6.33
C CYS A 148 6.52 -9.88 -7.76
N GLU A 149 5.94 -10.64 -8.68
CA GLU A 149 6.37 -10.71 -10.08
C GLU A 149 6.30 -9.37 -10.78
N LYS A 150 5.30 -8.57 -10.49
CA LYS A 150 5.16 -7.22 -11.01
C LYS A 150 6.44 -6.38 -10.80
N TYR A 151 7.07 -6.50 -9.63
CA TYR A 151 8.29 -5.75 -9.30
C TYR A 151 9.57 -6.47 -9.75
N LYS A 152 9.60 -7.80 -9.68
CA LYS A 152 10.75 -8.58 -10.14
C LYS A 152 10.97 -8.44 -11.65
N ASN A 153 9.91 -8.34 -12.42
CA ASN A 153 9.98 -8.15 -13.87
C ASN A 153 10.57 -6.80 -14.29
N VAL A 154 10.63 -5.81 -13.40
CA VAL A 154 11.31 -4.53 -13.65
C VAL A 154 12.81 -4.69 -13.63
N LEU A 155 13.34 -5.66 -12.89
CA LEU A 155 14.79 -5.91 -12.75
C LEU A 155 15.36 -6.76 -13.87
N ARG A 156 14.50 -7.41 -14.64
CA ARG A 156 14.87 -8.19 -15.84
C ARG A 156 14.85 -7.33 -17.09
#